data_7fc394eb73c8022dcbb84e2e65396375
#
_entry.id   7fc394eb73c8022dcbb84e2e65396375
#
_cell.length_a   1.000
_cell.length_b   1.000
_cell.length_c   1.000
_cell.angle_alpha   90.00
_cell.angle_beta   90.00
_cell.angle_gamma   90.00
#
_symmetry.space_group_name_H-M   'P 1'
#
loop_
_entity.id
_entity.type
_entity.pdbx_description
1 polymer ?
#
loop_
_entity_poly.entity_id
_entity_poly.type
_entity_poly.pdbx_seq_one_letter_code
_entity_poly.pdbx_strand_id
1 'polypeptide(L)'
;MDADHVTVRNAQGGVDNYPLVKFARSNAGTCINQRPIVEVGENVKAGQVLADGPAMRNGEISLGKNALIGFMTWEGYNYEDAVLLSERLVQNDVYTSVHIEEYEAEARDTKLGPEEITNDVPGVGDEARKDLDDRGIIRIGAEVRAGDILVGKVTPKGETELTPEERLLRAIFGEKAREVRDTSLKVPHGET
;
A
#
# COMPACT_ATOMS: atom_id res chain seq x y z
N MET A 1 -14.21 11.85 -21.37
CA MET A 1 -13.40 12.03 -20.17
C MET A 1 -13.89 11.06 -19.12
N ASP A 2 -13.03 10.29 -18.56
CA ASP A 2 -13.27 9.42 -17.41
C ASP A 2 -12.16 9.60 -16.38
N ALA A 3 -12.07 8.72 -15.38
CA ALA A 3 -11.05 8.82 -14.33
C ALA A 3 -9.62 8.62 -14.85
N ASP A 4 -9.46 7.90 -15.97
CA ASP A 4 -8.16 7.44 -16.48
C ASP A 4 -7.71 8.16 -17.76
N HIS A 5 -8.60 8.91 -18.40
CA HIS A 5 -8.31 9.54 -19.70
C HIS A 5 -8.99 10.90 -19.84
N VAL A 6 -8.28 11.82 -20.49
CA VAL A 6 -8.85 13.04 -21.07
C VAL A 6 -8.76 12.92 -22.59
N THR A 7 -9.91 12.98 -23.25
CA THR A 7 -10.01 12.90 -24.71
C THR A 7 -10.34 14.26 -25.27
N VAL A 8 -9.52 14.77 -26.18
CA VAL A 8 -9.69 16.05 -26.84
C VAL A 8 -9.98 15.85 -28.32
N ARG A 9 -11.03 16.50 -28.82
CA ARG A 9 -11.33 16.52 -30.25
C ARG A 9 -10.76 17.80 -30.86
N ASN A 10 -9.88 17.65 -31.84
CA ASN A 10 -9.31 18.80 -32.54
C ASN A 10 -10.27 19.38 -33.61
N ALA A 11 -9.99 20.57 -34.11
CA ALA A 11 -10.82 21.25 -35.10
C ALA A 11 -10.95 20.50 -36.45
N GLN A 12 -10.04 19.57 -36.75
CA GLN A 12 -10.03 18.75 -37.99
C GLN A 12 -10.79 17.44 -37.79
N GLY A 13 -11.42 17.21 -36.65
CA GLY A 13 -12.18 16.00 -36.31
C GLY A 13 -11.34 14.83 -35.76
N GLY A 14 -10.04 15.01 -35.63
CA GLY A 14 -9.16 14.03 -34.98
C GLY A 14 -9.42 13.99 -33.48
N VAL A 15 -9.10 12.86 -32.87
CA VAL A 15 -9.28 12.61 -31.45
C VAL A 15 -7.94 12.27 -30.83
N ASP A 16 -7.51 13.08 -29.87
CA ASP A 16 -6.30 12.87 -29.09
C ASP A 16 -6.67 12.37 -27.71
N ASN A 17 -6.09 11.27 -27.29
CA ASN A 17 -6.35 10.65 -25.98
C ASN A 17 -5.14 10.80 -25.07
N TYR A 18 -5.35 11.41 -23.92
CA TYR A 18 -4.32 11.66 -22.90
C TYR A 18 -4.57 10.75 -21.70
N PRO A 19 -3.80 9.66 -21.53
CA PRO A 19 -3.91 8.81 -20.34
C PRO A 19 -3.42 9.56 -19.10
N LEU A 20 -4.12 9.37 -17.99
CA LEU A 20 -3.76 9.94 -16.68
C LEU A 20 -3.04 8.89 -15.84
N VAL A 21 -1.95 9.29 -15.19
CA VAL A 21 -1.26 8.44 -14.23
C VAL A 21 -2.09 8.41 -12.94
N LYS A 22 -2.48 7.21 -12.51
CA LYS A 22 -3.32 6.98 -11.33
C LYS A 22 -2.58 6.16 -10.30
N PHE A 23 -2.47 6.68 -9.07
CA PHE A 23 -1.96 5.98 -7.89
C PHE A 23 -0.63 5.23 -8.13
N ALA A 24 0.27 5.83 -8.91
CA ALA A 24 1.60 5.27 -9.13
C ALA A 24 2.56 5.67 -8.01
N ARG A 25 3.49 4.77 -7.69
CA ARG A 25 4.54 5.04 -6.72
C ARG A 25 5.62 5.91 -7.35
N SER A 26 5.98 7.02 -6.69
CA SER A 26 7.17 7.80 -7.04
C SER A 26 8.44 7.14 -6.50
N ASN A 27 9.62 7.62 -6.90
CA ASN A 27 10.90 7.13 -6.37
C ASN A 27 11.03 7.29 -4.84
N ALA A 28 10.36 8.27 -4.27
CA ALA A 28 10.36 8.52 -2.82
C ALA A 28 9.16 7.88 -2.09
N GLY A 29 8.39 7.00 -2.75
CA GLY A 29 7.23 6.35 -2.17
C GLY A 29 5.98 7.21 -2.09
N THR A 30 5.98 8.43 -2.62
CA THR A 30 4.80 9.29 -2.66
C THR A 30 3.83 8.86 -3.76
N CYS A 31 2.55 9.20 -3.61
CA CYS A 31 1.51 8.86 -4.55
C CYS A 31 1.47 9.85 -5.72
N ILE A 32 1.69 9.35 -6.94
CA ILE A 32 1.45 10.10 -8.17
C ILE A 32 0.02 9.80 -8.63
N ASN A 33 -0.83 10.82 -8.59
CA ASN A 33 -2.22 10.70 -9.01
C ASN A 33 -2.63 11.95 -9.77
N GLN A 34 -2.86 11.82 -11.08
CA GLN A 34 -3.30 12.93 -11.93
C GLN A 34 -4.82 13.04 -11.92
N ARG A 35 -5.29 14.27 -11.77
CA ARG A 35 -6.73 14.60 -11.74
C ARG A 35 -7.04 15.61 -12.85
N PRO A 36 -8.04 15.35 -13.72
CA PRO A 36 -8.44 16.30 -14.73
C PRO A 36 -8.98 17.58 -14.06
N ILE A 37 -8.62 18.74 -14.63
CA ILE A 37 -9.08 20.06 -14.18
C ILE A 37 -9.99 20.71 -15.22
N VAL A 38 -10.20 20.08 -16.37
CA VAL A 38 -11.09 20.53 -17.45
C VAL A 38 -12.42 19.80 -17.37
N GLU A 39 -13.48 20.43 -17.87
CA GLU A 39 -14.82 19.85 -17.91
C GLU A 39 -15.16 19.26 -19.28
N VAL A 40 -16.15 18.37 -19.29
CA VAL A 40 -16.65 17.79 -20.54
C VAL A 40 -17.37 18.86 -21.36
N GLY A 41 -16.92 19.06 -22.62
CA GLY A 41 -17.47 20.09 -23.51
C GLY A 41 -16.75 21.43 -23.43
N GLU A 42 -15.74 21.55 -22.59
CA GLU A 42 -14.88 22.74 -22.52
C GLU A 42 -14.00 22.85 -23.77
N ASN A 43 -13.82 24.09 -24.24
CA ASN A 43 -12.88 24.38 -25.32
C ASN A 43 -11.49 24.62 -24.76
N VAL A 44 -10.55 23.76 -25.07
CA VAL A 44 -9.17 23.84 -24.60
C VAL A 44 -8.25 24.41 -25.68
N LYS A 45 -7.18 25.08 -25.26
CA LYS A 45 -6.18 25.70 -26.14
C LYS A 45 -4.88 24.88 -26.13
N ALA A 46 -4.09 25.00 -27.17
CA ALA A 46 -2.75 24.44 -27.19
C ALA A 46 -1.91 25.02 -26.04
N GLY A 47 -1.26 24.16 -25.26
CA GLY A 47 -0.50 24.53 -24.07
C GLY A 47 -1.32 24.69 -22.80
N GLN A 48 -2.65 24.54 -22.83
CA GLN A 48 -3.48 24.53 -21.63
C GLN A 48 -3.25 23.24 -20.84
N VAL A 49 -3.18 23.38 -19.52
CA VAL A 49 -3.07 22.23 -18.60
C VAL A 49 -4.41 21.51 -18.53
N LEU A 50 -4.42 20.21 -18.77
CA LEU A 50 -5.62 19.37 -18.79
C LEU A 50 -5.85 18.65 -17.45
N ALA A 51 -4.77 18.37 -16.72
CA ALA A 51 -4.84 17.66 -15.45
C ALA A 51 -3.76 18.15 -14.50
N ASP A 52 -4.09 18.19 -13.23
CA ASP A 52 -3.13 18.43 -12.14
C ASP A 52 -2.47 17.13 -11.69
N GLY A 53 -1.18 17.20 -11.42
CA GLY A 53 -0.40 16.13 -10.79
C GLY A 53 -0.29 16.31 -9.27
N PRO A 54 0.59 15.52 -8.63
CA PRO A 54 0.89 15.71 -7.22
C PRO A 54 1.47 17.11 -6.97
N ALA A 55 1.12 17.72 -5.83
CA ALA A 55 1.54 19.05 -5.43
C ALA A 55 1.23 20.15 -6.48
N MET A 56 0.12 20.01 -7.20
CA MET A 56 -0.39 20.98 -8.15
C MET A 56 -1.84 21.34 -7.84
N ARG A 57 -2.22 22.58 -8.18
CA ARG A 57 -3.59 23.06 -8.13
C ARG A 57 -3.86 24.05 -9.26
N ASN A 58 -4.85 23.75 -10.09
CA ASN A 58 -5.24 24.55 -11.25
C ASN A 58 -4.06 24.88 -12.20
N GLY A 59 -3.20 23.90 -12.45
CA GLY A 59 -2.04 24.04 -13.32
C GLY A 59 -0.84 24.74 -12.71
N GLU A 60 -0.88 25.13 -11.45
CA GLU A 60 0.21 25.79 -10.74
C GLU A 60 0.78 24.91 -9.63
N ILE A 61 2.05 25.12 -9.28
CA ILE A 61 2.72 24.41 -8.19
C ILE A 61 2.10 24.80 -6.85
N SER A 62 1.73 23.81 -6.05
CA SER A 62 1.14 23.95 -4.72
C SER A 62 1.80 22.94 -3.77
N LEU A 63 2.99 23.29 -3.26
CA LEU A 63 3.83 22.37 -2.45
C LEU A 63 3.38 22.22 -0.99
N GLY A 64 2.37 22.96 -0.58
CA GLY A 64 1.89 22.91 0.78
C GLY A 64 0.82 23.96 1.04
N LYS A 65 0.60 24.26 2.31
CA LYS A 65 -0.38 25.24 2.74
C LYS A 65 0.21 26.14 3.83
N ASN A 66 0.00 27.44 3.70
CA ASN A 66 0.34 28.39 4.75
C ASN A 66 -0.60 28.21 5.94
N ALA A 67 -0.02 27.99 7.11
CA ALA A 67 -0.76 27.89 8.35
C ALA A 67 -0.63 29.18 9.17
N LEU A 68 -1.68 29.52 9.92
CA LEU A 68 -1.60 30.54 10.96
C LEU A 68 -0.93 29.91 12.18
N ILE A 69 0.16 30.50 12.65
CA ILE A 69 0.96 30.00 13.77
C ILE A 69 0.92 31.01 14.91
N GLY A 70 0.65 30.56 16.12
CA GLY A 70 0.80 31.32 17.33
C GLY A 70 2.00 30.80 18.15
N PHE A 71 2.86 31.72 18.58
CA PHE A 71 4.01 31.37 19.44
C PHE A 71 3.66 31.72 20.90
N MET A 72 3.38 30.69 21.70
CA MET A 72 3.08 30.82 23.13
C MET A 72 3.34 29.50 23.85
N THR A 73 3.52 29.57 25.15
CA THR A 73 3.50 28.34 25.97
C THR A 73 2.06 27.88 26.20
N TRP A 74 1.81 26.57 26.10
CA TRP A 74 0.49 25.99 26.30
C TRP A 74 0.58 24.77 27.25
N GLU A 75 0.46 25.01 28.53
CA GLU A 75 0.39 23.99 29.57
C GLU A 75 1.50 22.89 29.50
N GLY A 76 2.64 23.23 28.91
CA GLY A 76 3.76 22.31 28.68
C GLY A 76 3.61 21.34 27.51
N TYR A 77 2.47 21.29 26.81
CA TYR A 77 2.24 20.37 25.68
C TYR A 77 3.04 20.73 24.43
N ASN A 78 3.65 21.89 24.39
CA ASN A 78 4.54 22.35 23.30
C ASN A 78 5.98 22.57 23.79
N TYR A 79 6.42 21.77 24.78
CA TYR A 79 7.80 21.80 25.26
C TYR A 79 8.79 21.25 24.23
N GLU A 80 9.93 21.90 24.09
CA GLU A 80 10.97 21.62 23.08
C GLU A 80 10.43 21.59 21.65
N ASP A 81 10.50 20.44 20.95
CA ASP A 81 10.09 20.28 19.55
C ASP A 81 8.61 19.92 19.38
N ALA A 82 7.86 19.85 20.49
CA ALA A 82 6.44 19.54 20.45
C ALA A 82 5.62 20.71 19.91
N VAL A 83 4.62 20.42 19.11
CA VAL A 83 3.68 21.41 18.56
C VAL A 83 2.26 20.95 18.81
N LEU A 84 1.36 21.92 19.02
CA LEU A 84 -0.07 21.69 19.05
C LEU A 84 -0.67 22.00 17.68
N LEU A 85 -1.51 21.13 17.19
CA LEU A 85 -2.22 21.30 15.93
C LEU A 85 -3.71 21.43 16.19
N SER A 86 -4.36 22.28 15.40
CA SER A 86 -5.82 22.35 15.39
C SER A 86 -6.41 21.06 14.81
N GLU A 87 -7.41 20.48 15.46
CA GLU A 87 -8.16 19.33 14.95
C GLU A 87 -8.73 19.54 13.55
N ARG A 88 -9.01 20.80 13.18
CA ARG A 88 -9.46 21.16 11.84
C ARG A 88 -8.47 20.78 10.73
N LEU A 89 -7.17 20.74 11.03
CA LEU A 89 -6.15 20.32 10.07
C LEU A 89 -6.29 18.82 9.75
N VAL A 90 -6.66 18.03 10.76
CA VAL A 90 -6.92 16.58 10.60
C VAL A 90 -8.25 16.36 9.87
N GLN A 91 -9.32 17.04 10.27
CA GLN A 91 -10.64 16.93 9.64
C GLN A 91 -10.64 17.29 8.15
N ASN A 92 -9.82 18.27 7.75
CA ASN A 92 -9.75 18.76 6.37
C ASN A 92 -8.60 18.11 5.58
N ASP A 93 -7.97 17.06 6.09
CA ASP A 93 -6.81 16.38 5.45
C ASP A 93 -5.69 17.36 5.02
N VAL A 94 -5.51 18.43 5.79
CA VAL A 94 -4.41 19.36 5.57
C VAL A 94 -3.12 18.71 6.05
N TYR A 95 -2.09 18.68 5.23
CA TYR A 95 -0.82 17.96 5.46
C TYR A 95 -0.93 16.43 5.48
N THR A 96 -2.05 15.87 5.06
CA THR A 96 -2.19 14.43 4.87
C THR A 96 -1.44 13.99 3.60
N SER A 97 -0.62 12.98 3.71
CA SER A 97 0.11 12.39 2.60
C SER A 97 -0.26 10.91 2.43
N VAL A 98 -0.24 10.46 1.20
CA VAL A 98 -0.40 9.04 0.84
C VAL A 98 0.95 8.52 0.39
N HIS A 99 1.38 7.43 1.00
CA HIS A 99 2.62 6.75 0.65
C HIS A 99 2.28 5.39 0.08
N ILE A 100 3.00 4.99 -0.96
CA ILE A 100 2.87 3.68 -1.59
C ILE A 100 4.17 2.93 -1.35
N GLU A 101 4.08 1.83 -0.60
CA GLU A 101 5.20 0.94 -0.35
C GLU A 101 5.08 -0.31 -1.22
N GLU A 102 6.21 -0.85 -1.65
CA GLU A 102 6.30 -2.04 -2.47
C GLU A 102 7.03 -3.13 -1.70
N TYR A 103 6.38 -4.28 -1.56
CA TYR A 103 6.94 -5.43 -0.88
C TYR A 103 7.11 -6.58 -1.85
N GLU A 104 8.27 -7.20 -1.82
CA GLU A 104 8.60 -8.35 -2.65
C GLU A 104 8.81 -9.59 -1.79
N ALA A 105 8.23 -10.71 -2.20
CA ALA A 105 8.45 -12.01 -1.58
C ALA A 105 8.91 -13.01 -2.64
N GLU A 106 9.99 -13.71 -2.33
CA GLU A 106 10.57 -14.74 -3.20
C GLU A 106 10.54 -16.10 -2.50
N ALA A 107 10.12 -17.13 -3.21
CA ALA A 107 10.27 -18.52 -2.75
C ALA A 107 11.56 -19.09 -3.32
N ARG A 108 12.45 -19.55 -2.45
CA ARG A 108 13.78 -20.05 -2.81
C ARG A 108 13.90 -21.54 -2.53
N ASP A 109 14.78 -22.20 -3.28
CA ASP A 109 15.18 -23.55 -2.96
C ASP A 109 16.13 -23.55 -1.76
N THR A 110 15.77 -24.33 -0.74
CA THR A 110 16.62 -24.53 0.44
C THR A 110 17.18 -25.96 0.48
N LYS A 111 18.20 -26.18 1.30
CA LYS A 111 18.77 -27.53 1.48
C LYS A 111 17.76 -28.55 2.03
N LEU A 112 16.68 -28.11 2.64
CA LEU A 112 15.62 -28.91 3.23
C LEU A 112 14.42 -29.12 2.30
N GLY A 113 14.41 -28.45 1.15
CA GLY A 113 13.35 -28.43 0.16
C GLY A 113 13.00 -27.02 -0.30
N PRO A 114 12.14 -26.89 -1.31
CA PRO A 114 11.72 -25.58 -1.81
C PRO A 114 10.79 -24.87 -0.81
N GLU A 115 10.91 -23.56 -0.72
CA GLU A 115 9.89 -22.72 -0.10
C GLU A 115 8.66 -22.68 -1.00
N GLU A 116 7.49 -22.48 -0.42
CA GLU A 116 6.24 -22.42 -1.17
C GLU A 116 5.42 -21.20 -0.76
N ILE A 117 4.88 -20.50 -1.76
CA ILE A 117 3.89 -19.46 -1.54
C ILE A 117 2.51 -20.10 -1.57
N THR A 118 1.78 -20.00 -0.46
CA THR A 118 0.50 -20.68 -0.27
C THR A 118 -0.38 -19.95 0.73
N ASN A 119 -1.70 -20.10 0.61
CA ASN A 119 -2.64 -19.61 1.62
C ASN A 119 -2.77 -20.55 2.82
N ASP A 120 -2.26 -21.76 2.71
CA ASP A 120 -2.31 -22.79 3.75
C ASP A 120 -1.09 -22.68 4.68
N VAL A 121 -1.10 -21.63 5.51
CA VAL A 121 -0.01 -21.34 6.46
C VAL A 121 -0.31 -22.00 7.80
N PRO A 122 0.60 -22.84 8.34
CA PRO A 122 0.38 -23.54 9.59
C PRO A 122 0.30 -22.56 10.79
N GLY A 123 -0.61 -22.84 11.71
CA GLY A 123 -0.78 -22.03 12.93
C GLY A 123 -1.48 -20.67 12.72
N VAL A 124 -1.96 -20.39 11.53
CA VAL A 124 -2.71 -19.17 11.20
C VAL A 124 -4.18 -19.51 11.06
N GLY A 125 -5.04 -18.78 11.80
CA GLY A 125 -6.49 -18.93 11.74
C GLY A 125 -7.09 -18.45 10.42
N ASP A 126 -8.32 -18.88 10.12
CA ASP A 126 -9.02 -18.53 8.88
C ASP A 126 -9.27 -17.02 8.75
N GLU A 127 -9.50 -16.34 9.87
CA GLU A 127 -9.71 -14.88 9.87
C GLU A 127 -8.47 -14.10 9.38
N ALA A 128 -7.28 -14.55 9.74
CA ALA A 128 -6.03 -13.92 9.29
C ALA A 128 -5.67 -14.25 7.83
N ARG A 129 -6.35 -15.23 7.23
CA ARG A 129 -6.15 -15.66 5.83
C ARG A 129 -7.28 -15.24 4.89
N LYS A 130 -8.35 -14.61 5.41
CA LYS A 130 -9.57 -14.28 4.66
C LYS A 130 -9.31 -13.41 3.42
N ASP A 131 -8.27 -12.59 3.46
CA ASP A 131 -7.91 -11.66 2.40
C ASP A 131 -6.84 -12.20 1.45
N LEU A 132 -6.37 -13.43 1.64
CA LEU A 132 -5.46 -14.12 0.73
C LEU A 132 -6.25 -14.81 -0.39
N ASP A 133 -5.70 -14.77 -1.60
CA ASP A 133 -6.20 -15.55 -2.74
C ASP A 133 -5.74 -17.03 -2.63
N ASP A 134 -6.19 -17.87 -3.58
CA ASP A 134 -5.82 -19.30 -3.63
C ASP A 134 -4.32 -19.54 -3.79
N ARG A 135 -3.57 -18.53 -4.23
CA ARG A 135 -2.11 -18.59 -4.38
C ARG A 135 -1.38 -18.11 -3.14
N GLY A 136 -2.10 -17.61 -2.12
CA GLY A 136 -1.51 -17.07 -0.90
C GLY A 136 -1.09 -15.61 -0.99
N ILE A 137 -1.56 -14.87 -2.00
CA ILE A 137 -1.27 -13.45 -2.18
C ILE A 137 -2.50 -12.64 -1.76
N ILE A 138 -2.29 -11.53 -1.08
CA ILE A 138 -3.38 -10.65 -0.66
C ILE A 138 -4.13 -10.10 -1.88
N ARG A 139 -5.45 -10.05 -1.80
CA ARG A 139 -6.28 -9.53 -2.88
C ARG A 139 -6.26 -8.00 -2.92
N ILE A 140 -6.41 -7.46 -4.13
CA ILE A 140 -6.50 -6.02 -4.35
C ILE A 140 -7.74 -5.46 -3.66
N GLY A 141 -7.59 -4.35 -2.94
CA GLY A 141 -8.65 -3.68 -2.19
C GLY A 141 -8.83 -4.18 -0.76
N ALA A 142 -8.01 -5.13 -0.28
CA ALA A 142 -8.02 -5.54 1.11
C ALA A 142 -7.48 -4.41 2.01
N GLU A 143 -8.17 -4.16 3.11
CA GLU A 143 -7.69 -3.28 4.16
C GLU A 143 -6.75 -4.07 5.07
N VAL A 144 -5.53 -3.58 5.26
CA VAL A 144 -4.48 -4.26 6.02
C VAL A 144 -4.07 -3.46 7.24
N ARG A 145 -3.60 -4.17 8.26
CA ARG A 145 -3.05 -3.60 9.50
C ARG A 145 -1.71 -4.23 9.80
N ALA A 146 -0.93 -3.58 10.63
CA ALA A 146 0.34 -4.13 11.10
C ALA A 146 0.20 -5.57 11.60
N GLY A 147 0.99 -6.48 11.04
CA GLY A 147 0.97 -7.92 11.35
C GLY A 147 0.11 -8.78 10.43
N ASP A 148 -0.75 -8.20 9.58
CA ASP A 148 -1.52 -8.94 8.59
C ASP A 148 -0.61 -9.55 7.52
N ILE A 149 -1.03 -10.68 6.94
CA ILE A 149 -0.24 -11.40 5.95
C ILE A 149 -0.47 -10.79 4.57
N LEU A 150 0.60 -10.34 3.92
CA LEU A 150 0.59 -9.90 2.53
C LEU A 150 0.81 -11.06 1.56
N VAL A 151 1.75 -11.93 1.88
CA VAL A 151 2.07 -13.14 1.10
C VAL A 151 2.29 -14.29 2.05
N GLY A 152 1.45 -15.32 1.97
CA GLY A 152 1.62 -16.56 2.73
C GLY A 152 2.78 -17.36 2.16
N LYS A 153 3.79 -17.61 2.97
CA LYS A 153 4.97 -18.41 2.60
C LYS A 153 5.32 -19.38 3.70
N VAL A 154 5.68 -20.59 3.29
CA VAL A 154 6.12 -21.64 4.18
C VAL A 154 7.50 -22.12 3.78
N THR A 155 8.32 -22.43 4.77
CA THR A 155 9.68 -22.94 4.59
C THR A 155 9.78 -24.31 5.27
N PRO A 156 10.38 -25.35 4.63
CA PRO A 156 10.59 -26.64 5.24
C PRO A 156 11.42 -26.56 6.52
N LYS A 157 11.00 -27.30 7.56
CA LYS A 157 11.75 -27.44 8.83
C LYS A 157 12.76 -28.57 8.74
N GLY A 158 13.93 -28.38 9.37
CA GLY A 158 14.88 -29.46 9.62
C GLY A 158 14.43 -30.35 10.77
N GLU A 159 14.84 -31.61 10.77
CA GLU A 159 14.51 -32.61 11.84
C GLU A 159 14.94 -32.15 13.24
N THR A 160 15.97 -31.31 13.33
CA THR A 160 16.49 -30.77 14.58
C THR A 160 15.65 -29.57 15.13
N GLU A 161 14.79 -29.00 14.32
CA GLU A 161 13.94 -27.85 14.70
C GLU A 161 12.55 -28.24 15.21
N LEU A 162 12.25 -29.55 15.22
CA LEU A 162 10.97 -30.06 15.71
C LEU A 162 10.92 -30.03 17.25
N THR A 163 9.85 -29.47 17.81
CA THR A 163 9.60 -29.56 19.24
C THR A 163 9.32 -31.02 19.67
N PRO A 164 9.49 -31.37 20.98
CA PRO A 164 9.15 -32.69 21.45
C PRO A 164 7.71 -33.12 21.14
N GLU A 165 6.77 -32.17 21.20
CA GLU A 165 5.36 -32.40 20.90
C GLU A 165 5.15 -32.67 19.40
N GLU A 166 5.81 -31.94 18.52
CA GLU A 166 5.76 -32.15 17.07
C GLU A 166 6.36 -33.52 16.67
N ARG A 167 7.44 -33.94 17.33
CA ARG A 167 8.02 -35.31 17.14
C ARG A 167 7.04 -36.36 17.57
N LEU A 168 6.33 -36.17 18.67
CA LEU A 168 5.32 -37.10 19.17
C LEU A 168 4.13 -37.18 18.20
N LEU A 169 3.63 -36.07 17.73
CA LEU A 169 2.55 -35.99 16.75
C LEU A 169 2.93 -36.68 15.43
N ARG A 170 4.17 -36.50 14.99
CA ARG A 170 4.71 -37.24 13.81
C ARG A 170 4.73 -38.73 14.01
N ALA A 171 5.13 -39.21 15.18
CA ALA A 171 5.16 -40.61 15.51
C ALA A 171 3.76 -41.27 15.57
N ILE A 172 2.73 -40.49 15.99
CA ILE A 172 1.36 -40.97 16.15
C ILE A 172 0.55 -40.87 14.85
N PHE A 173 0.66 -39.73 14.14
CA PHE A 173 -0.18 -39.40 12.98
C PHE A 173 0.52 -39.55 11.63
N GLY A 174 1.79 -39.97 11.61
CA GLY A 174 2.58 -40.14 10.39
C GLY A 174 2.91 -38.76 9.70
N GLU A 175 3.18 -38.80 8.38
CA GLU A 175 3.63 -37.67 7.58
C GLU A 175 2.63 -36.50 7.48
N LYS A 176 1.48 -36.53 8.15
CA LYS A 176 0.46 -35.46 8.12
C LYS A 176 0.77 -34.24 8.99
N ALA A 177 1.77 -34.33 9.88
CA ALA A 177 2.28 -33.15 10.55
C ALA A 177 3.18 -32.38 9.57
N ARG A 178 2.71 -31.29 9.02
CA ARG A 178 3.46 -30.47 8.05
C ARG A 178 4.78 -30.01 8.65
N GLU A 179 5.87 -30.44 8.01
CA GLU A 179 7.24 -30.06 8.36
C GLU A 179 7.62 -28.68 7.83
N VAL A 180 6.73 -27.71 7.96
CA VAL A 180 6.95 -26.36 7.46
C VAL A 180 6.71 -25.34 8.56
N ARG A 181 7.44 -24.23 8.49
CA ARG A 181 7.25 -23.07 9.35
C ARG A 181 6.70 -21.89 8.56
N ASP A 182 5.95 -21.03 9.23
CA ASP A 182 5.47 -19.76 8.69
C ASP A 182 6.65 -18.81 8.48
N THR A 183 6.88 -18.43 7.24
CA THR A 183 7.82 -17.39 6.81
C THR A 183 7.12 -16.34 5.96
N SER A 184 5.83 -16.15 6.19
CA SER A 184 4.99 -15.21 5.45
C SER A 184 5.49 -13.78 5.57
N LEU A 185 5.32 -13.03 4.50
CA LEU A 185 5.54 -11.59 4.49
C LEU A 185 4.35 -10.92 5.17
N LYS A 186 4.61 -10.15 6.21
CA LYS A 186 3.60 -9.45 7.00
C LYS A 186 3.79 -7.95 6.93
N VAL A 187 2.69 -7.21 7.11
CA VAL A 187 2.72 -5.75 7.18
C VAL A 187 3.56 -5.28 8.36
N PRO A 188 4.57 -4.42 8.16
CA PRO A 188 5.37 -3.87 9.22
C PRO A 188 4.57 -3.00 10.21
N HIS A 189 5.16 -2.75 11.38
CA HIS A 189 4.59 -1.83 12.35
C HIS A 189 4.57 -0.39 11.83
N GLY A 190 3.42 0.27 11.98
CA GLY A 190 3.23 1.67 11.58
C GLY A 190 2.70 1.85 10.16
N GLU A 191 2.41 0.75 9.46
CA GLU A 191 1.82 0.77 8.13
C GLU A 191 0.39 0.23 8.17
N THR A 192 -0.47 0.84 7.34
CA THR A 192 -1.90 0.49 7.22
C THR A 192 -2.36 0.65 5.77
#